data_7ab0e12159a6db47043e40ada38ebe33
#
_entry.id   7ab0e12159a6db47043e40ada38ebe33
#
_cell.length_a   1.000
_cell.length_b   1.000
_cell.length_c   1.000
_cell.angle_alpha   90.00
_cell.angle_beta   90.00
_cell.angle_gamma   90.00
#
_symmetry.space_group_name_H-M   'P 1'
#
loop_
_entity.id
_entity.type
_entity.pdbx_description
1 polymer ?
#
loop_
_entity_poly.entity_id
_entity_poly.type
_entity_poly.pdbx_seq_one_letter_code
_entity_poly.pdbx_strand_id
1 'polypeptide(L)'
;ESSYLDNNVKIGSNTKIWHFSHVQSGSKIGENCSLGQNVNIGNNVKIGNYVKIQNNVSIYEGVELEDYVFCGPSMVFTNIKLPRSEFPQRGKEFYSKTLVKKSASIGANATIVCGVTIGEYALIGSGALVIQEE
;
A
#
# COMPACT_ATOMS: atom_id res chain seq x y z
N GLU A 1 -8.09 -1.37 -19.31
CA GLU A 1 -8.39 -2.67 -19.93
C GLU A 1 -7.43 -3.76 -19.47
N SER A 2 -6.15 -3.44 -19.30
CA SER A 2 -5.15 -4.41 -18.84
C SER A 2 -5.09 -4.54 -17.32
N SER A 3 -5.85 -3.72 -16.59
CA SER A 3 -5.93 -3.83 -15.15
C SER A 3 -7.21 -4.54 -14.74
N TYR A 4 -7.17 -5.19 -13.59
CA TYR A 4 -8.30 -5.96 -13.10
C TYR A 4 -8.81 -5.40 -11.77
N LEU A 5 -10.10 -5.14 -11.70
CA LEU A 5 -10.76 -4.69 -10.47
C LEU A 5 -11.73 -5.77 -10.03
N ASP A 6 -11.52 -6.28 -8.81
CA ASP A 6 -12.45 -7.24 -8.22
C ASP A 6 -13.79 -6.57 -7.91
N ASN A 7 -14.78 -7.38 -7.56
CA ASN A 7 -16.05 -6.86 -7.08
C ASN A 7 -15.88 -6.11 -5.75
N ASN A 8 -16.81 -5.20 -5.44
CA ASN A 8 -16.81 -4.44 -4.20
C ASN A 8 -15.58 -3.55 -4.01
N VAL A 9 -15.07 -3.00 -5.09
CA VAL A 9 -13.99 -2.01 -5.06
C VAL A 9 -14.61 -0.63 -5.28
N LYS A 10 -14.21 0.35 -4.47
CA LYS A 10 -14.63 1.74 -4.64
C LYS A 10 -13.43 2.58 -5.02
N ILE A 11 -13.56 3.32 -6.11
CA ILE A 11 -12.50 4.18 -6.62
C ILE A 11 -13.08 5.56 -6.85
N GLY A 12 -12.45 6.57 -6.26
CA GLY A 12 -12.90 7.95 -6.38
C GLY A 12 -12.66 8.56 -7.76
N SER A 13 -13.19 9.75 -7.94
CA SER A 13 -13.12 10.47 -9.20
C SER A 13 -11.69 10.82 -9.58
N ASN A 14 -11.37 10.79 -10.86
CA ASN A 14 -10.09 11.20 -11.42
C ASN A 14 -8.90 10.37 -10.94
N THR A 15 -9.12 9.19 -10.41
CA THR A 15 -8.06 8.27 -10.05
C THR A 15 -7.66 7.49 -11.30
N LYS A 16 -6.36 7.42 -11.55
CA LYS A 16 -5.79 6.74 -12.71
C LYS A 16 -5.09 5.47 -12.27
N ILE A 17 -5.36 4.39 -12.99
CA ILE A 17 -4.73 3.09 -12.74
C ILE A 17 -4.10 2.64 -14.05
N TRP A 18 -2.78 2.52 -14.03
CA TRP A 18 -2.03 2.15 -15.22
C TRP A 18 -2.05 0.64 -15.45
N HIS A 19 -1.35 0.18 -16.47
CA HIS A 19 -1.45 -1.20 -16.96
C HIS A 19 -1.03 -2.26 -15.92
N PHE A 20 -1.68 -3.41 -16.01
CA PHE A 20 -1.32 -4.63 -15.28
C PHE A 20 -1.43 -4.51 -13.76
N SER A 21 -2.31 -3.65 -13.30
CA SER A 21 -2.58 -3.51 -11.87
C SER A 21 -3.82 -4.31 -11.47
N HIS A 22 -3.87 -4.72 -10.21
CA HIS A 22 -4.99 -5.50 -9.67
C HIS A 22 -5.44 -4.88 -8.35
N VAL A 23 -6.73 -4.58 -8.24
CA VAL A 23 -7.32 -4.07 -7.00
C VAL A 23 -8.28 -5.12 -6.49
N GLN A 24 -8.02 -5.64 -5.31
CA GLN A 24 -8.80 -6.75 -4.74
C GLN A 24 -10.00 -6.26 -3.96
N SER A 25 -10.92 -7.21 -3.69
CA SER A 25 -12.23 -6.93 -3.11
C SER A 25 -12.17 -6.16 -1.79
N GLY A 26 -13.13 -5.28 -1.60
CA GLY A 26 -13.31 -4.55 -0.35
C GLY A 26 -12.43 -3.32 -0.22
N SER A 27 -11.53 -3.08 -1.18
CA SER A 27 -10.63 -1.93 -1.10
C SER A 27 -11.33 -0.64 -1.50
N LYS A 28 -10.87 0.45 -0.91
CA LYS A 28 -11.38 1.79 -1.20
C LYS A 28 -10.20 2.69 -1.53
N ILE A 29 -10.25 3.29 -2.71
CA ILE A 29 -9.24 4.23 -3.18
C ILE A 29 -9.93 5.58 -3.36
N GLY A 30 -9.34 6.63 -2.83
CA GLY A 30 -9.92 7.96 -2.88
C GLY A 30 -9.85 8.60 -4.26
N GLU A 31 -10.02 9.92 -4.28
CA GLU A 31 -10.03 10.72 -5.50
C GLU A 31 -8.64 11.20 -5.86
N ASN A 32 -8.43 11.42 -7.15
CA ASN A 32 -7.21 12.04 -7.68
C ASN A 32 -5.94 11.26 -7.34
N CYS A 33 -6.05 9.94 -7.21
CA CYS A 33 -4.92 9.07 -6.98
C CYS A 33 -4.28 8.64 -8.29
N SER A 34 -3.06 8.17 -8.23
CA SER A 34 -2.36 7.61 -9.39
C SER A 34 -1.67 6.33 -8.96
N LEU A 35 -2.07 5.22 -9.57
CA LEU A 35 -1.44 3.92 -9.38
C LEU A 35 -0.64 3.60 -10.64
N GLY A 36 0.66 3.38 -10.48
CA GLY A 36 1.53 3.04 -11.59
C GLY A 36 1.27 1.65 -12.14
N GLN A 37 2.17 1.17 -12.99
CA GLN A 37 2.05 -0.15 -13.58
C GLN A 37 2.41 -1.24 -12.58
N ASN A 38 1.74 -2.38 -12.71
CA ASN A 38 2.02 -3.55 -11.89
C ASN A 38 1.91 -3.25 -10.40
N VAL A 39 0.84 -2.53 -10.02
CA VAL A 39 0.51 -2.25 -8.62
C VAL A 39 -0.55 -3.24 -8.18
N ASN A 40 -0.34 -3.85 -7.03
CA ASN A 40 -1.33 -4.76 -6.45
C ASN A 40 -1.88 -4.16 -5.16
N ILE A 41 -3.19 -3.99 -5.10
CA ILE A 41 -3.88 -3.54 -3.89
C ILE A 41 -4.60 -4.75 -3.32
N GLY A 42 -4.21 -5.17 -2.12
CA GLY A 42 -4.80 -6.33 -1.45
C GLY A 42 -6.24 -6.10 -1.00
N ASN A 43 -6.82 -7.11 -0.38
CA ASN A 43 -8.20 -7.02 0.09
C ASN A 43 -8.34 -5.98 1.20
N ASN A 44 -9.45 -5.27 1.21
CA ASN A 44 -9.84 -4.37 2.31
C ASN A 44 -8.81 -3.30 2.63
N VAL A 45 -8.03 -2.86 1.65
CA VAL A 45 -7.06 -1.78 1.81
C VAL A 45 -7.78 -0.45 1.69
N LYS A 46 -7.37 0.52 2.51
CA LYS A 46 -7.93 1.87 2.47
C LYS A 46 -6.85 2.85 2.05
N ILE A 47 -7.13 3.59 0.98
CA ILE A 47 -6.22 4.58 0.41
C ILE A 47 -6.96 5.91 0.33
N GLY A 48 -6.38 6.96 0.87
CA GLY A 48 -6.97 8.29 0.87
C GLY A 48 -6.93 8.97 -0.49
N ASN A 49 -7.06 10.30 -0.47
CA ASN A 49 -7.08 11.12 -1.69
C ASN A 49 -5.68 11.60 -2.06
N TYR A 50 -5.45 11.83 -3.34
CA TYR A 50 -4.18 12.37 -3.85
C TYR A 50 -2.96 11.49 -3.51
N VAL A 51 -3.16 10.20 -3.39
CA VAL A 51 -2.08 9.24 -3.13
C VAL A 51 -1.44 8.85 -4.45
N LYS A 52 -0.11 8.78 -4.47
CA LYS A 52 0.64 8.31 -5.64
C LYS A 52 1.39 7.06 -5.27
N ILE A 53 1.12 5.98 -6.00
CA ILE A 53 1.80 4.71 -5.83
C ILE A 53 2.50 4.40 -7.15
N GLN A 54 3.82 4.32 -7.09
CA GLN A 54 4.63 4.13 -8.28
C GLN A 54 4.65 2.67 -8.72
N ASN A 55 5.37 2.36 -9.79
CA ASN A 55 5.38 1.02 -10.39
C ASN A 55 5.87 -0.06 -9.41
N ASN A 56 5.34 -1.26 -9.57
CA ASN A 56 5.83 -2.46 -8.89
C ASN A 56 5.70 -2.40 -7.37
N VAL A 57 4.59 -1.87 -6.88
CA VAL A 57 4.32 -1.78 -5.44
C VAL A 57 3.10 -2.62 -5.11
N SER A 58 3.18 -3.39 -4.02
CA SER A 58 2.03 -4.11 -3.48
C SER A 58 1.63 -3.50 -2.14
N ILE A 59 0.35 -3.15 -2.02
CA ILE A 59 -0.23 -2.66 -0.78
C ILE A 59 -1.07 -3.80 -0.21
N TYR A 60 -0.54 -4.50 0.76
CA TYR A 60 -1.18 -5.70 1.30
C TYR A 60 -2.30 -5.36 2.28
N GLU A 61 -3.20 -6.32 2.49
CA GLU A 61 -4.23 -6.19 3.51
C GLU A 61 -3.58 -5.89 4.86
N GLY A 62 -4.12 -4.90 5.59
CA GLY A 62 -3.54 -4.43 6.84
C GLY A 62 -2.83 -3.09 6.71
N VAL A 63 -2.56 -2.63 5.50
CA VAL A 63 -1.91 -1.33 5.26
C VAL A 63 -2.99 -0.29 4.98
N GLU A 64 -2.84 0.87 5.60
CA GLU A 64 -3.70 2.03 5.32
C GLU A 64 -2.81 3.22 4.96
N LEU A 65 -3.17 3.90 3.86
CA LEU A 65 -2.47 5.11 3.41
C LEU A 65 -3.43 6.29 3.51
N GLU A 66 -3.03 7.33 4.25
CA GLU A 66 -3.81 8.57 4.34
C GLU A 66 -3.56 9.45 3.12
N ASP A 67 -4.21 10.63 3.11
CA ASP A 67 -4.12 11.54 1.98
C ASP A 67 -2.68 11.97 1.67
N TYR A 68 -2.40 12.20 0.40
CA TYR A 68 -1.13 12.74 -0.08
C TYR A 68 0.09 11.84 0.20
N VAL A 69 -0.09 10.58 0.51
CA VAL A 69 1.03 9.65 0.70
C VAL A 69 1.65 9.34 -0.66
N PHE A 70 2.96 9.27 -0.70
CA PHE A 70 3.73 8.87 -1.87
C PHE A 70 4.46 7.56 -1.58
N CYS A 71 4.25 6.56 -2.45
CA CYS A 71 4.99 5.30 -2.39
C CYS A 71 5.90 5.21 -3.60
N GLY A 72 7.21 5.25 -3.37
CA GLY A 72 8.21 5.20 -4.43
C GLY A 72 8.25 3.85 -5.14
N PRO A 73 8.83 3.78 -6.35
CA PRO A 73 8.83 2.55 -7.13
C PRO A 73 9.56 1.43 -6.40
N SER A 74 8.97 0.25 -6.49
CA SER A 74 9.52 -0.98 -5.91
C SER A 74 9.76 -0.93 -4.40
N MET A 75 9.10 0.00 -3.69
CA MET A 75 9.12 -0.07 -2.22
C MET A 75 8.26 -1.25 -1.77
N VAL A 76 8.48 -1.72 -0.54
CA VAL A 76 7.89 -2.96 -0.06
C VAL A 76 7.19 -2.74 1.28
N PHE A 77 5.92 -3.17 1.35
CA PHE A 77 5.21 -3.39 2.61
C PHE A 77 5.16 -4.87 2.92
N THR A 78 5.02 -5.22 4.18
CA THR A 78 4.71 -6.58 4.60
C THR A 78 3.45 -6.55 5.46
N ASN A 79 2.87 -7.71 5.79
CA ASN A 79 1.72 -7.75 6.70
C ASN A 79 1.79 -8.92 7.70
N ILE A 80 2.83 -9.73 7.62
CA ILE A 80 3.07 -10.81 8.58
C ILE A 80 4.51 -10.66 9.08
N LYS A 81 4.67 -10.57 10.40
CA LYS A 81 5.99 -10.30 10.98
C LYS A 81 6.97 -11.44 10.83
N LEU A 82 6.51 -12.68 11.02
CA LEU A 82 7.36 -13.86 10.98
C LEU A 82 6.74 -14.89 10.05
N PRO A 83 6.84 -14.65 8.73
CA PRO A 83 6.23 -15.58 7.78
C PRO A 83 6.96 -16.91 7.74
N ARG A 84 6.19 -17.99 7.61
CA ARG A 84 6.71 -19.35 7.48
C ARG A 84 5.83 -20.12 6.51
N SER A 85 6.41 -20.68 5.48
CA SER A 85 5.65 -21.49 4.53
C SER A 85 5.05 -22.72 5.17
N GLU A 86 5.79 -23.34 6.09
CA GLU A 86 5.36 -24.56 6.78
C GLU A 86 4.15 -24.31 7.68
N PHE A 87 4.03 -23.12 8.23
CA PHE A 87 2.94 -22.74 9.12
C PHE A 87 2.24 -21.51 8.55
N PRO A 88 1.40 -21.68 7.53
CA PRO A 88 0.75 -20.54 6.88
C PRO A 88 -0.12 -19.74 7.85
N GLN A 89 0.05 -18.44 7.83
CA GLN A 89 -0.72 -17.51 8.65
C GLN A 89 -1.67 -16.74 7.73
N ARG A 90 -2.92 -17.14 7.71
CA ARG A 90 -3.93 -16.56 6.83
C ARG A 90 -5.06 -15.96 7.64
N GLY A 91 -5.61 -14.88 7.13
CA GLY A 91 -6.72 -14.19 7.77
C GLY A 91 -6.27 -12.99 8.58
N LYS A 92 -7.23 -12.15 8.91
CA LYS A 92 -6.96 -10.84 9.52
C LYS A 92 -6.22 -10.93 10.85
N GLU A 93 -6.44 -12.00 11.60
CA GLU A 93 -5.84 -12.16 12.92
C GLU A 93 -4.32 -12.27 12.87
N PHE A 94 -3.77 -12.64 11.71
CA PHE A 94 -2.33 -12.77 11.55
C PHE A 94 -1.67 -11.52 10.97
N TYR A 95 -2.46 -10.57 10.47
CA TYR A 95 -1.91 -9.40 9.79
C TYR A 95 -1.63 -8.29 10.79
N SER A 96 -0.39 -7.82 10.83
CA SER A 96 -0.03 -6.65 11.60
C SER A 96 -0.33 -5.40 10.77
N LYS A 97 -1.02 -4.45 11.36
CA LYS A 97 -1.46 -3.26 10.65
C LYS A 97 -0.32 -2.26 10.50
N THR A 98 -0.31 -1.58 9.38
CA THR A 98 0.64 -0.49 9.09
C THR A 98 -0.15 0.73 8.69
N LEU A 99 0.14 1.86 9.31
CA LEU A 99 -0.51 3.13 8.98
C LEU A 99 0.52 4.11 8.47
N VAL A 100 0.28 4.66 7.29
CA VAL A 100 1.10 5.73 6.72
C VAL A 100 0.26 7.00 6.75
N LYS A 101 0.69 7.96 7.56
CA LYS A 101 -0.09 9.16 7.79
C LYS A 101 0.11 10.18 6.69
N LYS A 102 -0.75 11.19 6.71
CA LYS A 102 -0.89 12.20 5.68
C LYS A 102 0.46 12.78 5.24
N SER A 103 0.61 12.90 3.94
CA SER A 103 1.76 13.56 3.29
C SER A 103 3.12 12.92 3.56
N ALA A 104 3.17 11.70 4.08
CA ALA A 104 4.42 10.97 4.19
C ALA A 104 4.86 10.48 2.81
N SER A 105 6.18 10.43 2.60
CA SER A 105 6.77 9.93 1.36
C SER A 105 7.72 8.80 1.66
N ILE A 106 7.58 7.71 0.90
CA ILE A 106 8.42 6.52 1.06
C ILE A 106 9.26 6.38 -0.19
N GLY A 107 10.58 6.41 -0.04
CA GLY A 107 11.51 6.37 -1.15
C GLY A 107 11.55 5.03 -1.87
N ALA A 108 12.13 5.04 -3.07
CA ALA A 108 12.25 3.84 -3.89
C ALA A 108 13.01 2.72 -3.16
N ASN A 109 12.56 1.50 -3.34
CA ASN A 109 13.18 0.30 -2.75
C ASN A 109 13.27 0.31 -1.22
N ALA A 110 12.55 1.19 -0.54
CA ALA A 110 12.46 1.15 0.92
C ALA A 110 11.60 -0.05 1.33
N THR A 111 11.86 -0.60 2.51
CA THR A 111 11.07 -1.70 3.06
C THR A 111 10.47 -1.27 4.38
N ILE A 112 9.15 -1.38 4.49
CA ILE A 112 8.41 -1.04 5.71
C ILE A 112 7.90 -2.35 6.30
N VAL A 113 8.49 -2.77 7.40
CA VAL A 113 8.02 -3.97 8.10
C VAL A 113 6.73 -3.63 8.82
N CYS A 114 5.76 -4.54 8.76
CA CYS A 114 4.42 -4.29 9.26
C CYS A 114 4.38 -4.00 10.75
N GLY A 115 3.28 -3.38 11.18
CA GLY A 115 3.07 -3.06 12.59
C GLY A 115 3.58 -1.69 13.00
N VAL A 116 3.98 -0.84 12.04
CA VAL A 116 4.50 0.50 12.35
C VAL A 116 3.54 1.58 11.88
N THR A 117 3.70 2.77 12.44
CA THR A 117 3.04 3.98 11.95
C THR A 117 4.11 4.92 11.41
N ILE A 118 3.96 5.32 10.16
CA ILE A 118 4.79 6.36 9.56
C ILE A 118 4.10 7.69 9.80
N GLY A 119 4.78 8.63 10.46
CA GLY A 119 4.17 9.89 10.89
C GLY A 119 3.87 10.83 9.72
N GLU A 120 3.06 11.86 10.01
CA GLU A 120 2.73 12.86 9.00
C GLU A 120 3.97 13.55 8.49
N TYR A 121 4.03 13.77 7.19
CA TYR A 121 5.13 14.46 6.51
C TYR A 121 6.50 13.76 6.66
N ALA A 122 6.54 12.53 7.17
CA ALA A 122 7.80 11.80 7.25
C ALA A 122 8.37 11.53 5.87
N LEU A 123 9.68 11.55 5.76
CA LEU A 123 10.39 11.24 4.54
C LEU A 123 11.29 10.04 4.78
N ILE A 124 10.91 8.91 4.20
CA ILE A 124 11.68 7.68 4.30
C ILE A 124 12.62 7.62 3.09
N GLY A 125 13.92 7.56 3.33
CA GLY A 125 14.91 7.56 2.26
C GLY A 125 14.85 6.31 1.40
N SER A 126 15.32 6.42 0.16
CA SER A 126 15.40 5.29 -0.74
C SER A 126 16.25 4.17 -0.13
N GLY A 127 15.78 2.93 -0.25
CA GLY A 127 16.48 1.77 0.26
C GLY A 127 16.46 1.61 1.77
N ALA A 128 15.77 2.48 2.51
CA ALA A 128 15.73 2.39 3.97
C ALA A 128 14.93 1.17 4.43
N LEU A 129 15.30 0.64 5.59
CA LEU A 129 14.55 -0.40 6.27
C LEU A 129 13.91 0.21 7.52
N VAL A 130 12.59 0.17 7.59
CA VAL A 130 11.84 0.72 8.73
C VAL A 130 11.21 -0.45 9.49
N ILE A 131 11.61 -0.60 10.75
CA ILE A 131 11.13 -1.67 11.62
C ILE A 131 10.44 -1.15 12.88
N GLN A 132 10.38 0.16 13.04
CA GLN A 132 9.72 0.80 14.17
C GLN A 132 9.18 2.15 13.74
N GLU A 133 8.44 2.82 14.61
CA GLU A 133 7.78 4.09 14.30
C GLU A 133 8.75 5.14 13.76
N GLU A 134 8.29 5.86 12.75
CA GLU A 134 9.06 6.96 12.13
C GLU A 134 8.24 8.23 12.00
#